data_fe9ad9994173dec9d93dd20f1b14072d
#
_entry.id   fe9ad9994173dec9d93dd20f1b14072d
#
_cell.length_a   1.000
_cell.length_b   1.000
_cell.length_c   1.000
_cell.angle_alpha   90.00
_cell.angle_beta   90.00
_cell.angle_gamma   90.00
#
_symmetry.space_group_name_H-M   'P 1'
#
loop_
_entity.id
_entity.type
_entity.pdbx_description
1 polymer ?
#
loop_
_entity_poly.entity_id
_entity_poly.type
_entity_poly.pdbx_seq_one_letter_code
_entity_poly.pdbx_strand_id
1 'polypeptide(L)'
;METRAILRHVDEVMRTVDGVAETRIARSWARCARNYHLAPDHRRAPTVIEAGALRERLQRHEELIGVAAAEMDLLYEQVAGSGYGLLLTDASGIILCQRVDPTLGQLFRGAGLLPGADWSERSEGTNGIGTCLAELKPVTVHRDEHFNSNHIGLSCSGALIRDPQDAVVAVLDASCVGSYDTRGSQVHTMSLVNMSAVVIEKSLFMQRHRDNIVLRFHWRPEFVNLVNDGALALDRDGSVIAADRAAIALLGARARSELIGRSIEQIFAMRFGELKASSHRTGTAVWPVRAHGHGHRYFVGVHDSTLPAGTPRLLTTAEENRVHPAPSQPAADSTESQHSQVLAAIERSRWNMTHAAAQLGISRNTLYRRIKQLGIPLPHARRS
;
A
#
# COMPACT_ATOMS: atom_id res chain seq x y z
N MET A 1 23.99 30.68 -11.90
CA MET A 1 23.31 30.47 -10.61
C MET A 1 23.52 29.03 -10.08
N GLU A 2 23.52 28.05 -10.93
CA GLU A 2 23.65 26.62 -10.60
C GLU A 2 24.97 26.27 -9.89
N THR A 3 26.12 26.72 -10.42
CA THR A 3 27.44 26.46 -9.82
C THR A 3 27.56 26.93 -8.37
N ARG A 4 26.97 28.09 -8.04
CA ARG A 4 27.00 28.63 -6.66
C ARG A 4 26.11 27.85 -5.69
N ALA A 5 25.02 27.27 -6.19
CA ALA A 5 24.17 26.37 -5.38
C ALA A 5 24.87 25.04 -5.08
N ILE A 6 25.54 24.46 -6.08
CA ILE A 6 26.33 23.25 -5.93
C ILE A 6 27.46 23.43 -4.90
N LEU A 7 28.24 24.50 -5.02
CA LEU A 7 29.33 24.77 -4.06
C LEU A 7 28.82 24.92 -2.63
N ARG A 8 27.72 25.64 -2.42
CA ARG A 8 27.10 25.77 -1.08
C ARG A 8 26.65 24.43 -0.52
N HIS A 9 26.04 23.59 -1.37
CA HIS A 9 25.61 22.27 -0.98
C HIS A 9 26.80 21.40 -0.55
N VAL A 10 27.87 21.36 -1.35
CA VAL A 10 29.10 20.63 -1.03
C VAL A 10 29.69 21.08 0.32
N ASP A 11 29.79 22.42 0.53
CA ASP A 11 30.28 22.98 1.78
C ASP A 11 29.40 22.61 2.98
N GLU A 12 28.09 22.51 2.81
CA GLU A 12 27.15 22.12 3.86
C GLU A 12 27.30 20.65 4.21
N VAL A 13 27.36 19.77 3.19
CA VAL A 13 27.59 18.33 3.37
C VAL A 13 28.90 18.10 4.11
N MET A 14 30.00 18.70 3.67
CA MET A 14 31.31 18.51 4.28
C MET A 14 31.35 19.01 5.73
N ARG A 15 30.80 20.19 6.02
CA ARG A 15 30.69 20.69 7.41
C ARG A 15 29.87 19.76 8.30
N THR A 16 28.77 19.22 7.77
CA THR A 16 27.92 18.27 8.52
C THR A 16 28.63 16.95 8.77
N VAL A 17 29.37 16.45 7.79
CA VAL A 17 30.19 15.23 7.91
C VAL A 17 31.28 15.38 8.96
N ASP A 18 31.90 16.55 9.08
CA ASP A 18 32.94 16.83 10.08
C ASP A 18 32.38 17.05 11.50
N GLY A 19 31.07 17.31 11.60
CA GLY A 19 30.37 17.54 12.85
C GLY A 19 29.78 16.28 13.50
N VAL A 20 28.87 16.50 14.47
CA VAL A 20 28.09 15.44 15.12
C VAL A 20 26.84 15.12 14.29
N ALA A 21 26.70 13.88 13.86
CA ALA A 21 25.59 13.43 13.01
C ALA A 21 24.32 13.14 13.83
N GLU A 22 23.59 14.17 14.23
CA GLU A 22 22.37 14.02 15.06
C GLU A 22 21.16 13.56 14.24
N THR A 23 20.98 14.08 13.03
CA THR A 23 19.84 13.73 12.18
C THR A 23 20.10 12.46 11.35
N ARG A 24 19.04 11.86 10.83
CA ARG A 24 19.14 10.71 9.94
C ARG A 24 19.91 11.04 8.67
N ILE A 25 19.65 12.21 8.07
CA ILE A 25 20.36 12.68 6.86
C ILE A 25 21.84 12.88 7.16
N ALA A 26 22.20 13.53 8.28
CA ALA A 26 23.58 13.73 8.67
C ALA A 26 24.34 12.40 8.88
N ARG A 27 23.68 11.39 9.49
CA ARG A 27 24.27 10.04 9.62
C ARG A 27 24.48 9.37 8.26
N SER A 28 23.54 9.53 7.34
CA SER A 28 23.68 9.03 5.98
C SER A 28 24.82 9.73 5.26
N TRP A 29 24.93 11.05 5.33
CA TRP A 29 26.03 11.82 4.74
C TRP A 29 27.40 11.36 5.30
N ALA A 30 27.50 11.21 6.62
CA ALA A 30 28.73 10.70 7.24
C ALA A 30 29.08 9.29 6.76
N ARG A 31 28.10 8.41 6.58
CA ARG A 31 28.27 7.06 6.05
C ARG A 31 28.74 7.09 4.59
N CYS A 32 28.12 7.95 3.76
CA CYS A 32 28.50 8.13 2.35
C CYS A 32 29.96 8.60 2.22
N ALA A 33 30.35 9.63 2.95
CA ALA A 33 31.69 10.19 2.88
C ALA A 33 32.75 9.26 3.49
N ARG A 34 32.52 8.76 4.72
CA ARG A 34 33.53 8.04 5.49
C ARG A 34 33.62 6.55 5.14
N ASN A 35 32.48 5.88 4.92
CA ASN A 35 32.45 4.44 4.71
C ASN A 35 32.47 4.06 3.22
N TYR A 36 31.84 4.88 2.38
CA TYR A 36 31.76 4.61 0.94
C TYR A 36 32.71 5.47 0.13
N HIS A 37 33.42 6.43 0.77
CA HIS A 37 34.41 7.32 0.15
C HIS A 37 33.84 8.11 -1.04
N LEU A 38 32.56 8.50 -0.93
CA LEU A 38 31.93 9.32 -1.96
C LEU A 38 32.27 10.80 -1.76
N ALA A 39 32.36 11.53 -2.87
CA ALA A 39 32.44 12.99 -2.87
C ALA A 39 31.09 13.59 -3.30
N PRO A 40 30.59 14.63 -2.62
CA PRO A 40 29.26 15.18 -2.90
C PRO A 40 29.16 15.91 -4.26
N ASP A 41 30.28 16.30 -4.85
CA ASP A 41 30.39 16.94 -6.16
C ASP A 41 30.72 15.96 -7.29
N HIS A 42 30.78 14.66 -6.98
CA HIS A 42 31.17 13.65 -7.97
C HIS A 42 30.13 13.57 -9.11
N ARG A 43 30.54 13.94 -10.31
CA ARG A 43 29.76 13.83 -11.53
C ARG A 43 30.05 12.48 -12.21
N ARG A 44 29.23 11.50 -11.93
CA ARG A 44 29.31 10.17 -12.53
C ARG A 44 28.00 9.87 -13.26
N ALA A 45 28.09 9.18 -14.38
CA ALA A 45 26.89 8.59 -14.97
C ALA A 45 26.29 7.57 -14.01
N PRO A 46 24.96 7.44 -13.95
CA PRO A 46 24.31 6.43 -13.13
C PRO A 46 24.89 5.04 -13.38
N THR A 47 25.19 4.30 -12.34
CA THR A 47 25.63 2.91 -12.47
C THR A 47 24.43 2.07 -12.87
N VAL A 48 24.47 1.49 -14.07
CA VAL A 48 23.41 0.62 -14.60
C VAL A 48 24.00 -0.77 -14.82
N ILE A 49 23.34 -1.79 -14.28
CA ILE A 49 23.76 -3.18 -14.44
C ILE A 49 23.54 -3.65 -15.89
N GLU A 50 24.27 -4.66 -16.29
CA GLU A 50 24.13 -5.25 -17.63
C GLU A 50 22.73 -5.84 -17.85
N ALA A 51 22.24 -5.78 -19.10
CA ALA A 51 20.91 -6.27 -19.46
C ALA A 51 20.67 -7.76 -19.09
N GLY A 52 21.72 -8.58 -19.11
CA GLY A 52 21.67 -9.97 -18.67
C GLY A 52 21.39 -10.09 -17.18
N ALA A 53 22.12 -9.34 -16.36
CA ALA A 53 21.97 -9.29 -14.92
C ALA A 53 20.59 -8.71 -14.50
N LEU A 54 20.09 -7.74 -15.25
CA LEU A 54 18.73 -7.22 -15.01
C LEU A 54 17.67 -8.28 -15.29
N ARG A 55 17.75 -9.00 -16.42
CA ARG A 55 16.80 -10.09 -16.74
C ARG A 55 16.78 -11.17 -15.66
N GLU A 56 17.94 -11.59 -15.17
CA GLU A 56 18.03 -12.57 -14.09
C GLU A 56 17.36 -12.07 -12.79
N ARG A 57 17.55 -10.78 -12.43
CA ARG A 57 16.89 -10.17 -11.28
C ARG A 57 15.39 -10.10 -11.47
N LEU A 58 14.89 -9.67 -12.63
CA LEU A 58 13.47 -9.62 -12.94
C LEU A 58 12.82 -11.00 -12.81
N GLN A 59 13.47 -12.05 -13.29
CA GLN A 59 13.00 -13.43 -13.16
C GLN A 59 12.98 -13.87 -11.69
N ARG A 60 14.04 -13.57 -10.92
CA ARG A 60 14.10 -13.88 -9.48
C ARG A 60 13.03 -13.19 -8.66
N HIS A 61 12.62 -11.99 -9.05
CA HIS A 61 11.62 -11.17 -8.38
C HIS A 61 10.25 -11.14 -9.08
N GLU A 62 9.97 -12.11 -9.97
CA GLU A 62 8.73 -12.16 -10.76
C GLU A 62 7.48 -12.13 -9.87
N GLU A 63 7.45 -12.90 -8.78
CA GLU A 63 6.35 -12.91 -7.81
C GLU A 63 6.14 -11.53 -7.18
N LEU A 64 7.20 -10.91 -6.69
CA LEU A 64 7.15 -9.58 -6.09
C LEU A 64 6.65 -8.52 -7.08
N ILE A 65 7.19 -8.52 -8.30
CA ILE A 65 6.80 -7.57 -9.36
C ILE A 65 5.33 -7.77 -9.72
N GLY A 66 4.88 -9.02 -9.87
CA GLY A 66 3.49 -9.34 -10.18
C GLY A 66 2.52 -8.87 -9.10
N VAL A 67 2.84 -9.08 -7.83
CA VAL A 67 2.03 -8.62 -6.70
C VAL A 67 2.05 -7.09 -6.59
N ALA A 68 3.21 -6.45 -6.77
CA ALA A 68 3.36 -5.02 -6.63
C ALA A 68 2.72 -4.23 -7.79
N ALA A 69 2.60 -4.83 -8.99
CA ALA A 69 2.16 -4.13 -10.20
C ALA A 69 0.80 -3.44 -10.02
N ALA A 70 -0.20 -4.16 -9.52
CA ALA A 70 -1.56 -3.63 -9.33
C ALA A 70 -1.58 -2.46 -8.32
N GLU A 71 -0.86 -2.59 -7.22
CA GLU A 71 -0.79 -1.53 -6.20
C GLU A 71 0.01 -0.32 -6.71
N MET A 72 1.08 -0.55 -7.48
CA MET A 72 1.82 0.54 -8.13
C MET A 72 0.94 1.29 -9.14
N ASP A 73 0.09 0.61 -9.89
CA ASP A 73 -0.84 1.25 -10.82
C ASP A 73 -1.85 2.13 -10.05
N LEU A 74 -2.44 1.62 -8.96
CA LEU A 74 -3.36 2.37 -8.10
C LEU A 74 -2.68 3.57 -7.42
N LEU A 75 -1.49 3.40 -6.87
CA LEU A 75 -0.73 4.49 -6.27
C LEU A 75 -0.37 5.54 -7.32
N TYR A 76 0.04 5.09 -8.52
CA TYR A 76 0.39 5.99 -9.60
C TYR A 76 -0.77 6.88 -10.03
N GLU A 77 -1.99 6.34 -10.12
CA GLU A 77 -3.20 7.13 -10.39
C GLU A 77 -3.42 8.25 -9.37
N GLN A 78 -3.05 8.04 -8.10
CA GLN A 78 -3.19 9.04 -7.03
C GLN A 78 -2.15 10.15 -7.11
N VAL A 79 -0.95 9.87 -7.62
CA VAL A 79 0.15 10.85 -7.74
C VAL A 79 0.35 11.33 -9.18
N ALA A 80 -0.39 10.80 -10.15
CA ALA A 80 -0.32 11.20 -11.55
C ALA A 80 -0.61 12.70 -11.71
N GLY A 81 0.13 13.36 -12.60
CA GLY A 81 0.01 14.80 -12.82
C GLY A 81 0.74 15.69 -11.79
N SER A 82 1.27 15.12 -10.70
CA SER A 82 2.04 15.85 -9.68
C SER A 82 3.55 15.78 -9.90
N GLY A 83 4.00 15.24 -11.06
CA GLY A 83 5.42 15.14 -11.40
C GLY A 83 6.15 13.96 -10.73
N TYR A 84 5.43 13.08 -10.04
CA TYR A 84 6.00 11.88 -9.42
C TYR A 84 6.05 10.70 -10.38
N GLY A 85 7.12 9.91 -10.24
CA GLY A 85 7.21 8.55 -10.76
C GLY A 85 7.40 7.56 -9.61
N LEU A 86 6.94 6.35 -9.80
CA LEU A 86 7.09 5.26 -8.85
C LEU A 86 8.15 4.27 -9.31
N LEU A 87 8.96 3.83 -8.38
CA LEU A 87 10.07 2.89 -8.62
C LEU A 87 9.94 1.73 -7.64
N LEU A 88 10.13 0.52 -8.15
CA LEU A 88 10.28 -0.68 -7.33
C LEU A 88 11.71 -1.18 -7.49
N THR A 89 12.41 -1.37 -6.38
CA THR A 89 13.78 -1.91 -6.38
C THR A 89 13.83 -3.29 -5.74
N ASP A 90 14.95 -3.98 -5.91
CA ASP A 90 15.29 -5.11 -5.03
C ASP A 90 15.93 -4.64 -3.71
N ALA A 91 16.28 -5.59 -2.83
CA ALA A 91 16.92 -5.32 -1.54
C ALA A 91 18.36 -4.79 -1.67
N SER A 92 18.96 -4.76 -2.85
CA SER A 92 20.26 -4.15 -3.11
C SER A 92 20.16 -2.72 -3.63
N GLY A 93 18.95 -2.23 -3.93
CA GLY A 93 18.71 -0.88 -4.44
C GLY A 93 18.72 -0.79 -5.97
N ILE A 94 18.71 -1.93 -6.68
CA ILE A 94 18.60 -1.95 -8.14
C ILE A 94 17.14 -1.75 -8.53
N ILE A 95 16.86 -0.76 -9.37
CA ILE A 95 15.51 -0.50 -9.89
C ILE A 95 15.09 -1.66 -10.80
N LEU A 96 14.00 -2.35 -10.45
CA LEU A 96 13.42 -3.45 -11.22
C LEU A 96 12.41 -2.95 -12.25
N CYS A 97 11.48 -2.11 -11.84
CA CYS A 97 10.47 -1.53 -12.71
C CYS A 97 10.02 -0.14 -12.21
N GLN A 98 9.27 0.56 -13.06
CA GLN A 98 8.81 1.92 -12.76
C GLN A 98 7.42 2.19 -13.34
N ARG A 99 6.76 3.22 -12.79
CA ARG A 99 5.58 3.88 -13.35
C ARG A 99 5.87 5.35 -13.46
N VAL A 100 6.00 5.86 -14.67
CA VAL A 100 6.36 7.25 -14.96
C VAL A 100 5.56 7.72 -16.16
N ASP A 101 5.07 8.96 -16.10
CA ASP A 101 4.40 9.58 -17.24
C ASP A 101 5.36 9.60 -18.45
N PRO A 102 4.90 9.19 -19.66
CA PRO A 102 5.72 9.20 -20.85
C PRO A 102 6.40 10.55 -21.13
N THR A 103 5.73 11.66 -20.78
CA THR A 103 6.28 13.02 -20.95
C THR A 103 7.44 13.33 -20.01
N LEU A 104 7.51 12.65 -18.85
CA LEU A 104 8.59 12.77 -17.87
C LEU A 104 9.69 11.72 -18.07
N GLY A 105 9.49 10.76 -18.96
CA GLY A 105 10.39 9.61 -19.11
C GLY A 105 11.85 10.00 -19.45
N GLN A 106 12.07 11.04 -20.24
CA GLN A 106 13.42 11.54 -20.52
C GLN A 106 14.06 12.21 -19.30
N LEU A 107 13.28 12.95 -18.51
CA LEU A 107 13.72 13.63 -17.31
C LEU A 107 14.16 12.62 -16.24
N PHE A 108 13.35 11.58 -16.01
CA PHE A 108 13.68 10.48 -15.10
C PHE A 108 14.93 9.72 -15.54
N ARG A 109 15.05 9.41 -16.83
CA ARG A 109 16.23 8.75 -17.38
C ARG A 109 17.48 9.63 -17.24
N GLY A 110 17.36 10.93 -17.49
CA GLY A 110 18.45 11.91 -17.30
C GLY A 110 18.91 12.00 -15.84
N ALA A 111 17.99 11.78 -14.89
CA ALA A 111 18.29 11.72 -13.45
C ALA A 111 18.82 10.36 -13.01
N GLY A 112 18.92 9.34 -13.88
CA GLY A 112 19.35 7.99 -13.54
C GLY A 112 18.27 7.09 -12.95
N LEU A 113 17.01 7.54 -12.95
CA LEU A 113 15.87 6.79 -12.43
C LEU A 113 15.29 5.89 -13.53
N LEU A 114 15.93 4.75 -13.77
CA LEU A 114 15.55 3.80 -14.83
C LEU A 114 15.81 2.35 -14.38
N PRO A 115 15.12 1.35 -14.98
CA PRO A 115 15.35 -0.05 -14.66
C PRO A 115 16.82 -0.46 -14.87
N GLY A 116 17.39 -1.16 -13.91
CA GLY A 116 18.78 -1.57 -13.87
C GLY A 116 19.73 -0.59 -13.20
N ALA A 117 19.29 0.64 -12.88
CA ALA A 117 20.14 1.59 -12.17
C ALA A 117 20.29 1.20 -10.68
N ASP A 118 21.51 1.36 -10.16
CA ASP A 118 21.88 1.11 -8.76
C ASP A 118 21.70 2.39 -7.94
N TRP A 119 20.67 2.42 -7.11
CA TRP A 119 20.36 3.50 -6.19
C TRP A 119 20.69 3.16 -4.73
N SER A 120 21.63 2.24 -4.49
CA SER A 120 22.19 2.03 -3.16
C SER A 120 22.91 3.29 -2.66
N GLU A 121 22.99 3.48 -1.34
CA GLU A 121 23.79 4.57 -0.75
C GLU A 121 25.26 4.53 -1.16
N ARG A 122 25.78 3.33 -1.42
CA ARG A 122 27.17 3.14 -1.88
C ARG A 122 27.39 3.68 -3.29
N SER A 123 26.38 3.66 -4.13
CA SER A 123 26.46 4.13 -5.53
C SER A 123 26.12 5.63 -5.63
N GLU A 124 24.96 6.02 -5.11
CA GLU A 124 24.38 7.33 -5.37
C GLU A 124 24.35 8.25 -4.14
N GLY A 125 24.92 7.80 -3.02
CA GLY A 125 24.87 8.55 -1.77
C GLY A 125 23.48 8.55 -1.13
N THR A 126 23.22 9.52 -0.26
CA THR A 126 21.93 9.68 0.42
C THR A 126 20.82 9.90 -0.59
N ASN A 127 19.83 9.02 -0.60
CA ASN A 127 18.64 9.06 -1.46
C ASN A 127 17.49 8.26 -0.82
N GLY A 128 16.27 8.35 -1.35
CA GLY A 128 15.09 7.69 -0.80
C GLY A 128 15.22 6.17 -0.72
N ILE A 129 15.82 5.53 -1.73
CA ILE A 129 15.98 4.08 -1.83
C ILE A 129 17.12 3.58 -0.93
N GLY A 130 18.33 4.05 -1.20
CA GLY A 130 19.53 3.55 -0.52
C GLY A 130 19.53 3.85 0.97
N THR A 131 19.08 5.03 1.38
CA THR A 131 19.00 5.39 2.81
C THR A 131 17.87 4.64 3.51
N CYS A 132 16.74 4.36 2.82
CA CYS A 132 15.69 3.51 3.34
C CYS A 132 16.22 2.11 3.66
N LEU A 133 17.01 1.51 2.77
CA LEU A 133 17.65 0.21 2.97
C LEU A 133 18.67 0.24 4.11
N ALA A 134 19.53 1.27 4.18
CA ALA A 134 20.57 1.39 5.20
C ALA A 134 19.99 1.63 6.60
N GLU A 135 18.94 2.42 6.74
CA GLU A 135 18.28 2.74 8.02
C GLU A 135 17.20 1.73 8.43
N LEU A 136 16.81 0.82 7.54
CA LEU A 136 15.70 -0.14 7.70
C LEU A 136 14.37 0.51 8.13
N LYS A 137 14.12 1.73 7.64
CA LYS A 137 12.95 2.57 7.95
C LYS A 137 12.54 3.39 6.73
N PRO A 138 11.25 3.74 6.57
CA PRO A 138 10.82 4.67 5.55
C PRO A 138 11.57 6.00 5.67
N VAL A 139 12.00 6.55 4.53
CA VAL A 139 12.81 7.76 4.47
C VAL A 139 12.33 8.65 3.33
N THR A 140 12.14 9.93 3.64
CA THR A 140 12.07 11.00 2.65
C THR A 140 13.41 11.71 2.58
N VAL A 141 13.93 11.91 1.37
CA VAL A 141 15.11 12.72 1.07
C VAL A 141 14.67 13.81 0.10
N HIS A 142 14.66 15.05 0.57
CA HIS A 142 14.13 16.17 -0.17
C HIS A 142 15.25 17.10 -0.63
N ARG A 143 15.44 17.23 -1.93
CA ARG A 143 16.35 18.19 -2.60
C ARG A 143 17.77 18.17 -2.05
N ASP A 144 18.16 19.22 -1.35
CA ASP A 144 19.47 19.42 -0.73
C ASP A 144 19.80 18.45 0.41
N GLU A 145 18.87 17.58 0.80
CA GLU A 145 19.14 16.44 1.68
C GLU A 145 19.85 15.29 0.96
N HIS A 146 19.83 15.25 -0.39
CA HIS A 146 20.64 14.28 -1.13
C HIS A 146 22.12 14.57 -0.94
N PHE A 147 22.94 13.50 -0.84
CA PHE A 147 24.37 13.65 -0.70
C PHE A 147 25.02 14.20 -1.98
N ASN A 148 24.66 13.65 -3.13
CA ASN A 148 25.23 14.03 -4.40
C ASN A 148 24.58 15.31 -4.95
N SER A 149 25.40 16.28 -5.31
CA SER A 149 24.95 17.56 -5.89
C SER A 149 24.15 17.41 -7.20
N ASN A 150 24.29 16.30 -7.92
CA ASN A 150 23.48 16.03 -9.11
C ASN A 150 22.02 15.70 -8.75
N HIS A 151 21.75 15.32 -7.51
CA HIS A 151 20.43 14.89 -7.05
C HIS A 151 19.66 15.96 -6.26
N ILE A 152 20.22 17.16 -6.08
CA ILE A 152 19.55 18.26 -5.35
C ILE A 152 18.26 18.77 -6.02
N GLY A 153 17.98 18.35 -7.24
CA GLY A 153 16.72 18.59 -7.94
C GLY A 153 15.68 17.50 -7.72
N LEU A 154 16.01 16.43 -6.98
CA LEU A 154 15.13 15.31 -6.71
C LEU A 154 14.49 15.42 -5.32
N SER A 155 13.32 14.81 -5.19
CA SER A 155 12.70 14.52 -3.91
C SER A 155 12.18 13.09 -3.96
N CYS A 156 12.63 12.26 -3.02
CA CYS A 156 12.40 10.83 -3.01
C CYS A 156 11.75 10.41 -1.68
N SER A 157 10.77 9.53 -1.72
CA SER A 157 10.12 8.95 -0.55
C SER A 157 10.10 7.44 -0.70
N GLY A 158 10.98 6.74 0.03
CA GLY A 158 11.15 5.29 -0.03
C GLY A 158 10.58 4.58 1.19
N ALA A 159 9.85 3.48 0.98
CA ALA A 159 9.35 2.58 2.01
C ALA A 159 9.77 1.14 1.72
N LEU A 160 10.14 0.40 2.78
CA LEU A 160 10.55 -1.00 2.69
C LEU A 160 9.36 -1.89 2.39
N ILE A 161 9.60 -2.92 1.60
CA ILE A 161 8.72 -4.07 1.44
C ILE A 161 9.43 -5.27 2.06
N ARG A 162 8.74 -5.95 2.98
CA ARG A 162 9.26 -7.13 3.68
C ARG A 162 8.49 -8.37 3.25
N ASP A 163 9.18 -9.48 3.22
CA ASP A 163 8.55 -10.77 3.00
C ASP A 163 7.88 -11.33 4.28
N PRO A 164 7.13 -12.44 4.18
CA PRO A 164 6.53 -13.08 5.35
C PRO A 164 7.53 -13.53 6.43
N GLN A 165 8.83 -13.60 6.13
CA GLN A 165 9.91 -13.90 7.08
C GLN A 165 10.52 -12.63 7.70
N ASP A 166 9.99 -11.44 7.38
CA ASP A 166 10.47 -10.12 7.81
C ASP A 166 11.81 -9.68 7.16
N ALA A 167 12.28 -10.41 6.17
CA ALA A 167 13.42 -9.99 5.37
C ALA A 167 13.01 -8.84 4.44
N VAL A 168 13.86 -7.81 4.36
CA VAL A 168 13.67 -6.75 3.36
C VAL A 168 13.91 -7.33 1.98
N VAL A 169 12.90 -7.27 1.10
CA VAL A 169 12.98 -7.80 -0.26
C VAL A 169 12.98 -6.71 -1.32
N ALA A 170 12.48 -5.51 -0.98
CA ALA A 170 12.33 -4.42 -1.93
C ALA A 170 12.22 -3.06 -1.22
N VAL A 171 12.31 -1.99 -2.03
CA VAL A 171 11.84 -0.65 -1.68
C VAL A 171 10.86 -0.20 -2.75
N LEU A 172 9.71 0.31 -2.31
CA LEU A 172 8.82 1.13 -3.13
C LEU A 172 9.20 2.60 -2.90
N ASP A 173 9.49 3.33 -3.97
CA ASP A 173 9.88 4.74 -3.91
C ASP A 173 8.99 5.58 -4.82
N ALA A 174 8.63 6.77 -4.35
CA ALA A 174 8.03 7.82 -5.15
C ALA A 174 9.01 8.97 -5.27
N SER A 175 9.52 9.18 -6.48
CA SER A 175 10.47 10.24 -6.80
C SER A 175 9.82 11.32 -7.65
N CYS A 176 10.17 12.59 -7.37
CA CYS A 176 9.82 13.74 -8.17
C CYS A 176 11.09 14.42 -8.70
N VAL A 177 11.10 14.73 -9.99
CA VAL A 177 12.22 15.43 -10.65
C VAL A 177 11.78 16.84 -11.00
N GLY A 178 12.44 17.84 -10.42
CA GLY A 178 12.15 19.25 -10.65
C GLY A 178 11.52 19.97 -9.45
N SER A 179 10.86 21.11 -9.69
CA SER A 179 10.45 22.05 -8.63
C SER A 179 8.98 21.98 -8.23
N TYR A 180 8.26 20.94 -8.60
CA TYR A 180 6.80 20.85 -8.39
C TYR A 180 6.39 20.44 -6.98
N ASP A 181 7.31 19.93 -6.17
CA ASP A 181 7.03 19.43 -4.83
C ASP A 181 7.47 20.39 -3.72
N THR A 182 6.88 20.21 -2.56
CA THR A 182 7.24 20.91 -1.33
C THR A 182 7.54 19.91 -0.21
N ARG A 183 8.24 20.36 0.84
CA ARG A 183 8.46 19.51 2.02
C ARG A 183 7.14 19.03 2.64
N GLY A 184 6.09 19.84 2.58
CA GLY A 184 4.75 19.46 3.04
C GLY A 184 4.11 18.37 2.18
N SER A 185 4.22 18.45 0.84
CA SER A 185 3.69 17.40 -0.05
C SER A 185 4.41 16.07 0.15
N GLN A 186 5.70 16.08 0.50
CA GLN A 186 6.47 14.88 0.78
C GLN A 186 5.94 14.07 1.98
N VAL A 187 5.35 14.72 2.99
CA VAL A 187 4.72 14.04 4.12
C VAL A 187 3.53 13.20 3.65
N HIS A 188 2.71 13.74 2.76
CA HIS A 188 1.58 13.03 2.18
C HIS A 188 2.05 11.91 1.24
N THR A 189 3.03 12.19 0.38
CA THR A 189 3.62 11.20 -0.53
C THR A 189 4.20 10.02 0.26
N MET A 190 4.98 10.28 1.31
CA MET A 190 5.53 9.23 2.17
C MET A 190 4.42 8.38 2.82
N SER A 191 3.32 9.00 3.25
CA SER A 191 2.20 8.27 3.84
C SER A 191 1.55 7.33 2.82
N LEU A 192 1.35 7.77 1.57
CA LEU A 192 0.82 6.94 0.49
C LEU A 192 1.77 5.80 0.14
N VAL A 193 3.05 6.09 -0.06
CA VAL A 193 4.07 5.08 -0.38
C VAL A 193 4.18 4.02 0.72
N ASN A 194 4.17 4.44 1.99
CA ASN A 194 4.21 3.51 3.12
C ASN A 194 2.94 2.64 3.20
N MET A 195 1.76 3.21 2.94
CA MET A 195 0.50 2.44 2.87
C MET A 195 0.55 1.41 1.75
N SER A 196 0.98 1.79 0.56
CA SER A 196 1.12 0.87 -0.58
C SER A 196 2.15 -0.23 -0.33
N ALA A 197 3.27 0.09 0.33
CA ALA A 197 4.23 -0.93 0.75
C ALA A 197 3.59 -1.97 1.68
N VAL A 198 2.76 -1.56 2.64
CA VAL A 198 2.01 -2.47 3.53
C VAL A 198 1.00 -3.32 2.76
N VAL A 199 0.31 -2.75 1.74
CA VAL A 199 -0.59 -3.52 0.86
C VAL A 199 0.17 -4.59 0.09
N ILE A 200 1.34 -4.25 -0.46
CA ILE A 200 2.20 -5.21 -1.17
C ILE A 200 2.69 -6.31 -0.21
N GLU A 201 3.14 -5.98 1.00
CA GLU A 201 3.54 -6.96 2.03
C GLU A 201 2.39 -7.94 2.35
N LYS A 202 1.18 -7.41 2.57
CA LYS A 202 -0.01 -8.23 2.83
C LYS A 202 -0.32 -9.15 1.64
N SER A 203 -0.26 -8.62 0.43
CA SER A 203 -0.52 -9.38 -0.78
C SER A 203 0.50 -10.49 -1.01
N LEU A 204 1.79 -10.22 -0.75
CA LEU A 204 2.85 -11.23 -0.76
C LEU A 204 2.59 -12.34 0.29
N PHE A 205 2.18 -11.96 1.50
CA PHE A 205 1.82 -12.92 2.54
C PHE A 205 0.69 -13.84 2.07
N MET A 206 -0.40 -13.26 1.56
CA MET A 206 -1.54 -14.02 1.06
C MET A 206 -1.19 -14.92 -0.13
N GLN A 207 -0.39 -14.41 -1.06
CA GLN A 207 0.08 -15.16 -2.23
C GLN A 207 0.93 -16.37 -1.83
N ARG A 208 1.91 -16.19 -0.94
CA ARG A 208 2.81 -17.26 -0.48
C ARG A 208 2.13 -18.32 0.35
N HIS A 209 1.06 -17.95 1.04
CA HIS A 209 0.28 -18.86 1.89
C HIS A 209 -1.08 -19.23 1.30
N ARG A 210 -1.24 -19.06 -0.04
CA ARG A 210 -2.50 -19.38 -0.72
C ARG A 210 -2.95 -20.84 -0.56
N ASP A 211 -2.01 -21.79 -0.39
CA ASP A 211 -2.30 -23.21 -0.21
C ASP A 211 -2.46 -23.61 1.27
N ASN A 212 -2.43 -22.63 2.16
CA ASN A 212 -2.59 -22.80 3.60
C ASN A 212 -3.93 -22.19 4.07
N ILE A 213 -4.37 -22.60 5.25
CA ILE A 213 -5.44 -21.89 5.95
C ILE A 213 -4.86 -20.60 6.51
N VAL A 214 -5.41 -19.46 6.12
CA VAL A 214 -5.00 -18.16 6.65
C VAL A 214 -6.10 -17.63 7.56
N LEU A 215 -5.79 -17.49 8.86
CA LEU A 215 -6.64 -16.83 9.84
C LEU A 215 -6.35 -15.32 9.80
N ARG A 216 -7.39 -14.54 9.56
CA ARG A 216 -7.33 -13.08 9.60
C ARG A 216 -8.09 -12.57 10.81
N PHE A 217 -7.55 -11.59 11.54
CA PHE A 217 -8.16 -11.14 12.79
C PHE A 217 -7.88 -9.68 13.12
N HIS A 218 -8.85 -9.06 13.82
CA HIS A 218 -8.71 -7.71 14.35
C HIS A 218 -9.61 -7.56 15.58
N TRP A 219 -9.36 -6.56 16.46
CA TRP A 219 -10.24 -6.28 17.61
C TRP A 219 -11.58 -5.66 17.23
N ARG A 220 -11.71 -5.16 15.99
CA ARG A 220 -12.95 -4.65 15.41
C ARG A 220 -13.35 -5.52 14.23
N PRO A 221 -14.61 -5.98 14.14
CA PRO A 221 -15.03 -6.86 13.05
C PRO A 221 -14.96 -6.21 11.68
N GLU A 222 -15.14 -4.87 11.59
CA GLU A 222 -15.11 -4.10 10.34
C GLU A 222 -13.72 -4.08 9.69
N PHE A 223 -12.66 -4.35 10.47
CA PHE A 223 -11.28 -4.34 10.00
C PHE A 223 -10.75 -5.73 9.62
N VAL A 224 -11.51 -6.78 9.89
CA VAL A 224 -11.14 -8.13 9.43
C VAL A 224 -11.29 -8.20 7.91
N ASN A 225 -10.32 -8.77 7.23
CA ASN A 225 -10.15 -8.81 5.78
C ASN A 225 -9.76 -7.46 5.14
N LEU A 226 -9.34 -6.47 5.93
CA LEU A 226 -8.70 -5.26 5.45
C LEU A 226 -7.17 -5.36 5.60
N VAL A 227 -6.44 -4.40 5.02
CA VAL A 227 -4.96 -4.42 4.98
C VAL A 227 -4.33 -4.43 6.37
N ASN A 228 -4.97 -3.77 7.36
CA ASN A 228 -4.42 -3.59 8.70
C ASN A 228 -4.79 -4.69 9.69
N ASP A 229 -5.49 -5.74 9.26
CA ASP A 229 -5.75 -6.89 10.13
C ASP A 229 -4.49 -7.76 10.29
N GLY A 230 -4.45 -8.58 11.34
CA GLY A 230 -3.42 -9.60 11.52
C GLY A 230 -3.71 -10.83 10.67
N ALA A 231 -2.69 -11.43 10.08
CA ALA A 231 -2.78 -12.68 9.35
C ALA A 231 -1.83 -13.74 9.93
N LEU A 232 -2.36 -14.92 10.19
CA LEU A 232 -1.62 -16.13 10.59
C LEU A 232 -1.87 -17.22 9.55
N ALA A 233 -0.82 -17.76 8.95
CA ALA A 233 -0.91 -18.95 8.12
C ALA A 233 -0.74 -20.19 8.99
N LEU A 234 -1.60 -21.18 8.79
CA LEU A 234 -1.66 -22.40 9.58
C LEU A 234 -1.35 -23.61 8.71
N ASP A 235 -0.68 -24.60 9.28
CA ASP A 235 -0.54 -25.93 8.69
C ASP A 235 -1.84 -26.75 8.86
N ARG A 236 -1.78 -28.01 8.43
CA ARG A 236 -2.92 -28.93 8.46
C ARG A 236 -3.35 -29.33 9.87
N ASP A 237 -2.47 -29.14 10.85
CA ASP A 237 -2.68 -29.46 12.27
C ASP A 237 -3.07 -28.24 13.10
N GLY A 238 -3.15 -27.06 12.47
CA GLY A 238 -3.50 -25.79 13.10
C GLY A 238 -2.35 -25.10 13.81
N SER A 239 -1.10 -25.49 13.50
CA SER A 239 0.08 -24.80 13.99
C SER A 239 0.42 -23.61 13.10
N VAL A 240 0.84 -22.52 13.71
CA VAL A 240 1.23 -21.29 13.00
C VAL A 240 2.55 -21.50 12.27
N ILE A 241 2.54 -21.40 10.94
CA ILE A 241 3.74 -21.49 10.08
C ILE A 241 4.25 -20.11 9.63
N ALA A 242 3.36 -19.12 9.62
CA ALA A 242 3.75 -17.74 9.33
C ALA A 242 2.80 -16.75 10.03
N ALA A 243 3.34 -15.58 10.36
CA ALA A 243 2.60 -14.46 10.93
C ALA A 243 3.04 -13.18 10.22
N ASP A 244 2.11 -12.33 9.81
CA ASP A 244 2.45 -11.03 9.29
C ASP A 244 2.80 -10.03 10.41
N ARG A 245 3.29 -8.87 10.04
CA ARG A 245 3.71 -7.83 10.99
C ARG A 245 2.53 -7.28 11.81
N ALA A 246 1.34 -7.19 11.19
CA ALA A 246 0.14 -6.75 11.89
C ALA A 246 -0.31 -7.76 12.95
N ALA A 247 -0.20 -9.08 12.68
CA ALA A 247 -0.49 -10.12 13.66
C ALA A 247 0.43 -10.05 14.88
N ILE A 248 1.74 -9.83 14.65
CA ILE A 248 2.72 -9.66 15.75
C ILE A 248 2.32 -8.47 16.62
N ALA A 249 2.03 -7.31 16.00
CA ALA A 249 1.65 -6.10 16.71
C ALA A 249 0.30 -6.24 17.46
N LEU A 250 -0.71 -6.81 16.81
CA LEU A 250 -2.04 -6.99 17.42
C LEU A 250 -2.03 -7.96 18.59
N LEU A 251 -1.22 -9.03 18.53
CA LEU A 251 -1.08 -10.02 19.62
C LEU A 251 -0.08 -9.58 20.70
N GLY A 252 0.59 -8.43 20.53
CA GLY A 252 1.59 -7.93 21.46
C GLY A 252 2.83 -8.83 21.57
N ALA A 253 3.10 -9.65 20.56
CA ALA A 253 4.29 -10.48 20.51
C ALA A 253 5.54 -9.62 20.27
N ARG A 254 6.65 -9.96 20.93
CA ARG A 254 7.92 -9.23 20.80
C ARG A 254 8.66 -9.60 19.52
N ALA A 255 8.46 -10.84 19.09
CA ALA A 255 9.05 -11.39 17.88
C ALA A 255 8.14 -12.43 17.24
N ARG A 256 8.31 -12.65 15.94
CA ARG A 256 7.59 -13.66 15.17
C ARG A 256 7.78 -15.06 15.74
N SER A 257 8.97 -15.38 16.22
CA SER A 257 9.32 -16.68 16.82
C SER A 257 8.45 -17.04 18.02
N GLU A 258 7.81 -16.08 18.68
CA GLU A 258 6.86 -16.35 19.76
C GLU A 258 5.53 -16.94 19.27
N LEU A 259 5.23 -16.80 17.97
CA LEU A 259 3.98 -17.27 17.36
C LEU A 259 4.20 -18.53 16.53
N ILE A 260 5.33 -18.65 15.84
CA ILE A 260 5.62 -19.77 14.94
C ILE A 260 5.72 -21.08 15.74
N GLY A 261 5.09 -22.14 15.21
CA GLY A 261 5.03 -23.48 15.83
C GLY A 261 3.99 -23.61 16.94
N ARG A 262 3.37 -22.52 17.38
CA ARG A 262 2.26 -22.61 18.36
C ARG A 262 0.99 -23.05 17.67
N SER A 263 0.22 -23.90 18.34
CA SER A 263 -1.15 -24.19 17.90
C SER A 263 -2.03 -22.95 18.01
N ILE A 264 -2.93 -22.75 17.06
CA ILE A 264 -3.91 -21.66 17.10
C ILE A 264 -4.76 -21.70 18.38
N GLU A 265 -4.97 -22.89 18.94
CA GLU A 265 -5.68 -23.11 20.21
C GLU A 265 -4.92 -22.58 21.45
N GLN A 266 -3.60 -22.39 21.33
CA GLN A 266 -2.77 -21.74 22.36
C GLN A 266 -2.76 -20.22 22.25
N ILE A 267 -3.16 -19.68 21.10
CA ILE A 267 -3.22 -18.24 20.85
C ILE A 267 -4.64 -17.72 21.13
N PHE A 268 -5.65 -18.45 20.64
CA PHE A 268 -7.05 -18.06 20.79
C PHE A 268 -7.86 -19.18 21.45
N ALA A 269 -8.84 -18.80 22.25
CA ALA A 269 -9.80 -19.72 22.89
C ALA A 269 -10.81 -20.24 21.84
N MET A 270 -10.32 -21.08 20.93
CA MET A 270 -11.09 -21.71 19.85
C MET A 270 -10.47 -23.06 19.51
N ARG A 271 -11.24 -23.97 18.93
CA ARG A 271 -10.73 -25.26 18.44
C ARG A 271 -10.44 -25.19 16.94
N PHE A 272 -9.31 -25.74 16.52
CA PHE A 272 -8.95 -25.77 15.11
C PHE A 272 -10.00 -26.49 14.23
N GLY A 273 -10.63 -27.55 14.76
CA GLY A 273 -11.73 -28.24 14.08
C GLY A 273 -12.95 -27.35 13.82
N GLU A 274 -13.27 -26.43 14.74
CA GLU A 274 -14.37 -25.48 14.59
C GLU A 274 -14.03 -24.43 13.51
N LEU A 275 -12.77 -23.97 13.47
CA LEU A 275 -12.25 -23.07 12.45
C LEU A 275 -12.39 -23.68 11.04
N LYS A 276 -11.98 -24.94 10.89
CA LYS A 276 -12.07 -25.68 9.64
C LYS A 276 -13.52 -25.93 9.21
N ALA A 277 -14.42 -26.24 10.14
CA ALA A 277 -15.85 -26.40 9.86
C ALA A 277 -16.53 -25.08 9.48
N SER A 278 -16.05 -23.94 9.99
CA SER A 278 -16.57 -22.60 9.68
C SER A 278 -16.11 -22.11 8.32
N SER A 279 -14.90 -22.48 7.87
CA SER A 279 -14.41 -22.16 6.51
C SER A 279 -15.29 -22.77 5.42
N HIS A 280 -15.89 -23.94 5.68
CA HIS A 280 -16.79 -24.62 4.73
C HIS A 280 -18.20 -24.00 4.66
N ARG A 281 -18.62 -23.23 5.66
CA ARG A 281 -20.01 -22.74 5.75
C ARG A 281 -20.26 -21.38 5.12
N THR A 282 -19.31 -20.44 5.20
CA THR A 282 -19.50 -19.07 4.68
C THR A 282 -18.15 -18.40 4.47
N GLY A 283 -17.76 -18.14 3.25
CA GLY A 283 -16.46 -17.55 2.86
C GLY A 283 -16.15 -16.14 3.39
N THR A 284 -17.02 -15.55 4.25
CA THR A 284 -16.85 -14.21 4.81
C THR A 284 -17.32 -14.06 6.25
N ALA A 285 -17.69 -15.15 6.93
CA ALA A 285 -18.16 -15.07 8.32
C ALA A 285 -17.01 -14.63 9.24
N VAL A 286 -17.28 -13.60 10.04
CA VAL A 286 -16.40 -13.08 11.08
C VAL A 286 -17.05 -13.40 12.44
N TRP A 287 -16.33 -14.05 13.35
CA TRP A 287 -16.85 -14.40 14.66
C TRP A 287 -15.89 -14.01 15.80
N PRO A 288 -16.43 -13.74 17.00
CA PRO A 288 -15.63 -13.32 18.13
C PRO A 288 -14.86 -14.47 18.77
N VAL A 289 -13.59 -14.21 19.11
CA VAL A 289 -12.73 -15.12 19.89
C VAL A 289 -12.02 -14.33 20.99
N ARG A 290 -11.54 -15.02 22.04
CA ARG A 290 -10.66 -14.43 23.05
C ARG A 290 -9.24 -14.91 22.85
N ALA A 291 -8.26 -14.00 22.94
CA ALA A 291 -6.86 -14.40 22.96
C ALA A 291 -6.46 -14.85 24.38
N HIS A 292 -5.64 -15.90 24.45
CA HIS A 292 -5.02 -16.30 25.71
C HIS A 292 -3.93 -15.30 26.12
N GLY A 293 -3.81 -15.02 27.40
CA GLY A 293 -2.76 -14.16 27.98
C GLY A 293 -3.14 -12.69 28.16
N HIS A 294 -3.96 -12.10 27.30
CA HIS A 294 -4.30 -10.66 27.40
C HIS A 294 -5.80 -10.39 27.61
N GLY A 295 -6.64 -11.42 27.57
CA GLY A 295 -8.11 -11.28 27.76
C GLY A 295 -8.82 -10.46 26.68
N HIS A 296 -8.10 -9.94 25.69
CA HIS A 296 -8.69 -9.16 24.60
C HIS A 296 -9.59 -10.03 23.71
N ARG A 297 -10.70 -9.44 23.30
CA ARG A 297 -11.61 -10.01 22.31
C ARG A 297 -11.16 -9.60 20.92
N TYR A 298 -11.02 -10.58 20.04
CA TYR A 298 -10.79 -10.39 18.62
C TYR A 298 -11.97 -10.90 17.82
N PHE A 299 -12.03 -10.47 16.57
CA PHE A 299 -12.90 -11.03 15.56
C PHE A 299 -12.01 -11.71 14.54
N VAL A 300 -12.36 -12.93 14.14
CA VAL A 300 -11.57 -13.74 13.21
C VAL A 300 -12.38 -14.10 11.99
N GLY A 301 -11.71 -14.12 10.84
CA GLY A 301 -12.21 -14.66 9.59
C GLY A 301 -11.19 -15.67 9.05
N VAL A 302 -11.63 -16.63 8.25
CA VAL A 302 -10.77 -17.62 7.62
C VAL A 302 -10.76 -17.44 6.14
N HIS A 303 -9.57 -17.42 5.58
CA HIS A 303 -9.34 -17.55 4.14
C HIS A 303 -8.74 -18.93 3.89
N ASP A 304 -9.51 -19.80 3.23
CA ASP A 304 -9.11 -21.15 2.85
C ASP A 304 -9.24 -21.27 1.33
N SER A 305 -8.10 -21.17 0.65
CA SER A 305 -8.05 -21.25 -0.81
C SER A 305 -8.04 -22.70 -1.34
N THR A 306 -7.95 -23.69 -0.45
CA THR A 306 -8.09 -25.11 -0.84
C THR A 306 -9.53 -25.47 -1.14
N LEU A 307 -10.48 -24.61 -0.74
CA LEU A 307 -11.86 -24.70 -1.16
C LEU A 307 -12.01 -24.12 -2.58
N PRO A 308 -12.73 -24.82 -3.49
CA PRO A 308 -13.07 -24.22 -4.77
C PRO A 308 -13.70 -22.86 -4.48
N ALA A 309 -13.15 -21.80 -5.09
CA ALA A 309 -13.73 -20.48 -4.99
C ALA A 309 -15.21 -20.63 -5.38
N GLY A 310 -16.06 -20.60 -4.37
CA GLY A 310 -17.49 -20.59 -4.60
C GLY A 310 -17.69 -19.41 -5.53
N THR A 311 -18.14 -19.67 -6.75
CA THR A 311 -18.52 -18.63 -7.71
C THR A 311 -19.18 -17.55 -6.88
N PRO A 312 -18.77 -16.26 -6.93
CA PRO A 312 -19.46 -15.23 -6.19
C PRO A 312 -20.93 -15.36 -6.61
N ARG A 313 -21.72 -15.98 -5.76
CA ARG A 313 -23.17 -16.00 -5.92
C ARG A 313 -23.50 -14.53 -5.73
N LEU A 314 -23.64 -13.84 -6.84
CA LEU A 314 -24.44 -12.65 -6.85
C LEU A 314 -25.68 -13.08 -6.09
N LEU A 315 -25.82 -12.58 -4.87
CA LEU A 315 -27.07 -12.68 -4.14
C LEU A 315 -28.08 -11.98 -5.02
N THR A 316 -28.65 -12.75 -5.95
CA THR A 316 -29.91 -12.37 -6.56
C THR A 316 -30.85 -12.37 -5.38
N THR A 317 -31.46 -11.23 -5.13
CA THR A 317 -32.47 -10.90 -4.14
C THR A 317 -33.75 -11.76 -4.27
N ALA A 318 -33.61 -13.07 -4.52
CA ALA A 318 -34.69 -14.01 -4.81
C ALA A 318 -34.96 -15.03 -3.69
N GLU A 319 -34.18 -15.04 -2.58
CA GLU A 319 -34.39 -16.04 -1.51
C GLU A 319 -34.88 -15.50 -0.16
N GLU A 320 -35.14 -14.20 -0.02
CA GLU A 320 -35.75 -13.65 1.20
C GLU A 320 -37.28 -13.39 1.12
N ASN A 321 -37.97 -13.84 0.07
CA ASN A 321 -39.42 -13.69 -0.03
C ASN A 321 -40.17 -15.03 -0.22
N ARG A 322 -40.07 -15.92 0.77
CA ARG A 322 -41.07 -16.97 0.96
C ARG A 322 -41.93 -16.65 2.18
N VAL A 323 -42.82 -15.67 2.02
CA VAL A 323 -44.05 -15.62 2.80
C VAL A 323 -45.15 -15.04 1.91
N HIS A 324 -46.06 -15.92 1.52
CA HIS A 324 -47.43 -15.75 1.00
C HIS A 324 -47.71 -15.02 -0.34
N PRO A 325 -48.50 -15.64 -1.19
CA PRO A 325 -48.94 -15.05 -2.46
C PRO A 325 -50.15 -14.14 -2.29
N ALA A 326 -50.07 -12.93 -2.79
CA ALA A 326 -51.21 -12.09 -3.11
C ALA A 326 -50.94 -11.35 -4.47
N PRO A 327 -51.94 -10.92 -5.23
CA PRO A 327 -52.09 -11.23 -6.63
C PRO A 327 -51.41 -10.24 -7.58
N SER A 328 -51.15 -10.76 -8.78
CA SER A 328 -50.66 -10.11 -10.00
C SER A 328 -51.30 -8.76 -10.33
N GLN A 329 -50.44 -7.73 -10.59
CA GLN A 329 -50.75 -6.66 -11.51
C GLN A 329 -49.49 -6.22 -12.28
N PRO A 330 -49.63 -5.60 -13.48
CA PRO A 330 -48.73 -5.80 -14.61
C PRO A 330 -47.53 -4.82 -14.63
N ALA A 331 -46.47 -5.28 -15.29
CA ALA A 331 -45.26 -4.51 -15.58
C ALA A 331 -45.50 -3.43 -16.63
N ALA A 332 -45.49 -2.17 -16.21
CA ALA A 332 -45.11 -0.98 -17.00
C ALA A 332 -45.10 0.21 -16.03
N ASP A 333 -43.99 0.95 -15.95
CA ASP A 333 -43.74 2.20 -15.21
C ASP A 333 -42.60 2.15 -14.17
N SER A 334 -41.47 1.56 -14.48
CA SER A 334 -40.37 1.53 -13.51
C SER A 334 -39.43 2.76 -13.55
N THR A 335 -39.38 3.48 -14.66
CA THR A 335 -38.41 4.60 -14.82
C THR A 335 -38.99 5.94 -14.35
N GLU A 336 -40.25 6.24 -14.63
CA GLU A 336 -40.93 7.46 -14.15
C GLU A 336 -41.14 7.45 -12.63
N SER A 337 -41.46 6.29 -12.06
CA SER A 337 -41.60 6.12 -10.62
C SER A 337 -40.23 6.35 -9.87
N GLN A 338 -39.14 5.87 -10.43
CA GLN A 338 -37.80 6.08 -9.84
C GLN A 338 -37.35 7.53 -9.96
N HIS A 339 -37.60 8.20 -11.08
CA HIS A 339 -37.32 9.61 -11.27
C HIS A 339 -38.06 10.47 -10.24
N SER A 340 -39.35 10.24 -10.05
CA SER A 340 -40.18 10.96 -9.09
C SER A 340 -39.73 10.74 -7.65
N GLN A 341 -39.36 9.52 -7.28
CA GLN A 341 -38.86 9.20 -5.93
C GLN A 341 -37.52 9.90 -5.60
N VAL A 342 -36.58 9.87 -6.54
CA VAL A 342 -35.25 10.51 -6.37
C VAL A 342 -35.42 12.02 -6.29
N LEU A 343 -36.21 12.63 -7.17
CA LEU A 343 -36.48 14.06 -7.19
C LEU A 343 -37.15 14.52 -5.88
N ALA A 344 -38.19 13.84 -5.42
CA ALA A 344 -38.90 14.15 -4.19
C ALA A 344 -38.00 14.02 -2.94
N ALA A 345 -37.08 13.06 -2.89
CA ALA A 345 -36.12 12.93 -1.79
C ALA A 345 -35.11 14.10 -1.77
N ILE A 346 -34.63 14.53 -2.93
CA ILE A 346 -33.70 15.66 -3.07
C ILE A 346 -34.37 16.96 -2.65
N GLU A 347 -35.61 17.21 -3.10
CA GLU A 347 -36.38 18.41 -2.77
C GLU A 347 -36.73 18.48 -1.28
N ARG A 348 -37.20 17.40 -0.68
CA ARG A 348 -37.47 17.31 0.77
C ARG A 348 -36.22 17.54 1.61
N SER A 349 -35.07 17.12 1.11
CA SER A 349 -33.77 17.33 1.76
C SER A 349 -33.16 18.71 1.47
N ARG A 350 -33.89 19.61 0.80
CA ARG A 350 -33.40 20.94 0.38
C ARG A 350 -32.05 20.88 -0.30
N TRP A 351 -31.87 19.94 -1.22
CA TRP A 351 -30.65 19.70 -1.98
C TRP A 351 -29.45 19.24 -1.14
N ASN A 352 -29.67 18.79 0.09
CA ASN A 352 -28.65 18.14 0.88
C ASN A 352 -28.51 16.67 0.43
N MET A 353 -27.50 16.39 -0.43
CA MET A 353 -27.28 15.07 -1.04
C MET A 353 -26.99 13.96 -0.03
N THR A 354 -26.39 14.28 1.11
CA THR A 354 -26.13 13.32 2.18
C THR A 354 -27.43 12.88 2.85
N HIS A 355 -28.31 13.83 3.13
CA HIS A 355 -29.61 13.56 3.74
C HIS A 355 -30.59 12.87 2.78
N ALA A 356 -30.58 13.28 1.49
CA ALA A 356 -31.38 12.63 0.44
C ALA A 356 -30.96 11.16 0.22
N ALA A 357 -29.66 10.88 0.22
CA ALA A 357 -29.14 9.51 0.10
C ALA A 357 -29.56 8.63 1.28
N ALA A 358 -29.49 9.16 2.51
CA ALA A 358 -29.95 8.47 3.72
C ALA A 358 -31.44 8.16 3.69
N GLN A 359 -32.29 9.11 3.22
CA GLN A 359 -33.74 8.88 3.05
C GLN A 359 -34.08 7.80 2.03
N LEU A 360 -33.25 7.65 0.98
CA LEU A 360 -33.42 6.64 -0.05
C LEU A 360 -32.72 5.30 0.30
N GLY A 361 -32.04 5.20 1.46
CA GLY A 361 -31.31 4.00 1.87
C GLY A 361 -30.12 3.65 0.98
N ILE A 362 -29.54 4.66 0.27
CA ILE A 362 -28.42 4.45 -0.65
C ILE A 362 -27.19 5.31 -0.29
N SER A 363 -26.03 4.94 -0.83
CA SER A 363 -24.84 5.76 -0.67
C SER A 363 -24.93 7.06 -1.49
N ARG A 364 -24.23 8.12 -1.04
CA ARG A 364 -24.15 9.40 -1.75
C ARG A 364 -23.67 9.23 -3.20
N ASN A 365 -22.70 8.36 -3.43
CA ASN A 365 -22.19 8.07 -4.77
C ASN A 365 -23.24 7.38 -5.65
N THR A 366 -24.02 6.47 -5.07
CA THR A 366 -25.14 5.82 -5.76
C THR A 366 -26.23 6.83 -6.14
N LEU A 367 -26.51 7.81 -5.26
CA LEU A 367 -27.46 8.89 -5.55
C LEU A 367 -26.99 9.76 -6.72
N TYR A 368 -25.73 10.21 -6.76
CA TYR A 368 -25.19 10.96 -7.88
C TYR A 368 -25.24 10.20 -9.19
N ARG A 369 -24.94 8.89 -9.18
CA ARG A 369 -25.06 8.02 -10.36
C ARG A 369 -26.50 7.95 -10.87
N ARG A 370 -27.50 7.80 -9.97
CA ARG A 370 -28.93 7.80 -10.32
C ARG A 370 -29.40 9.14 -10.87
N ILE A 371 -28.99 10.26 -10.27
CA ILE A 371 -29.27 11.61 -10.76
C ILE A 371 -28.79 11.76 -12.22
N LYS A 372 -27.57 11.31 -12.50
CA LYS A 372 -27.00 11.36 -13.86
C LYS A 372 -27.75 10.44 -14.83
N GLN A 373 -28.11 9.23 -14.42
CA GLN A 373 -28.86 8.27 -15.24
C GLN A 373 -30.28 8.73 -15.54
N LEU A 374 -30.94 9.41 -14.59
CA LEU A 374 -32.30 9.90 -14.69
C LEU A 374 -32.38 11.32 -15.28
N GLY A 375 -31.26 11.94 -15.63
CA GLY A 375 -31.20 13.28 -16.23
C GLY A 375 -31.70 14.41 -15.32
N ILE A 376 -31.67 14.25 -13.99
CA ILE A 376 -32.16 15.25 -13.06
C ILE A 376 -31.17 16.43 -13.01
N PRO A 377 -31.59 17.67 -13.38
CA PRO A 377 -30.70 18.82 -13.41
C PRO A 377 -30.33 19.25 -11.96
N LEU A 378 -29.03 19.35 -11.68
CA LEU A 378 -28.54 19.91 -10.42
C LEU A 378 -28.53 21.45 -10.50
N PRO A 379 -29.01 22.20 -9.48
CA PRO A 379 -28.90 23.64 -9.45
C PRO A 379 -27.42 24.03 -9.46
N HIS A 380 -27.02 24.83 -10.42
CA HIS A 380 -25.67 25.39 -10.47
C HIS A 380 -25.42 26.21 -9.21
N ALA A 381 -24.37 25.88 -8.45
CA ALA A 381 -23.89 26.72 -7.36
C ALA A 381 -23.64 28.13 -7.90
N ARG A 382 -24.44 29.09 -7.46
CA ARG A 382 -24.12 30.51 -7.70
C ARG A 382 -22.80 30.79 -6.99
N ARG A 383 -21.79 31.11 -7.79
CA ARG A 383 -20.56 31.72 -7.28
C ARG A 383 -20.95 33.05 -6.64
N SER A 384 -20.73 33.19 -5.38
CA SER A 384 -20.62 34.45 -4.64
C SER A 384 -19.18 34.56 -4.11
#